data_cc9a285e2e73353632ecc9bf688c46bb
#
_entry.id   cc9a285e2e73353632ecc9bf688c46bb
#
_cell.length_a   1.000
_cell.length_b   1.000
_cell.length_c   1.000
_cell.angle_alpha   90.00
_cell.angle_beta   90.00
_cell.angle_gamma   90.00
#
_symmetry.space_group_name_H-M   'P 1'
#
loop_
_entity.id
_entity.type
_entity.pdbx_description
1 polymer ?
#
loop_
_entity_poly.entity_id
_entity_poly.type
_entity_poly.pdbx_seq_one_letter_code
_entity_poly.pdbx_strand_id
1 'polypeptide(L)'
;MNMRKYMIALAASLALFTGRANAQRCLPGMQGIEVKAAMTDGFRMSGNDGGHSFGALLSTYTKNGNKWSLGGEYLLKNSPYNDVKIPVAQFTAEGGYHFKVLSDARKIVFLYAGVSALAGYETVNWGDKVLYDGARLHDSDAFVYGGAVTLDMEVYVADRLALLASLRERCLWEGDTRKLHTQFGIGIKFIIN
;
A
#
# COMPACT_ATOMS: atom_id res chain seq x y z
N MET A 1 -29.10 -8.93 -6.11
CA MET A 1 -28.68 -7.54 -6.42
C MET A 1 -27.60 -7.62 -7.48
N ASN A 2 -27.85 -7.06 -8.69
CA ASN A 2 -27.04 -7.35 -9.89
C ASN A 2 -25.68 -6.62 -9.89
N MET A 3 -24.64 -7.25 -9.37
CA MET A 3 -23.24 -6.75 -9.41
C MET A 3 -22.78 -6.36 -10.83
N ARG A 4 -23.24 -7.05 -11.87
CA ARG A 4 -22.97 -6.71 -13.28
C ARG A 4 -23.36 -5.27 -13.65
N LYS A 5 -24.50 -4.77 -13.17
CA LYS A 5 -24.97 -3.40 -13.46
C LYS A 5 -24.07 -2.34 -12.83
N TYR A 6 -23.57 -2.59 -11.62
CA TYR A 6 -22.65 -1.66 -10.95
C TYR A 6 -21.25 -1.67 -11.56
N MET A 7 -20.76 -2.83 -12.01
CA MET A 7 -19.50 -2.91 -12.77
C MET A 7 -19.59 -2.17 -14.11
N ILE A 8 -20.72 -2.30 -14.83
CA ILE A 8 -20.94 -1.59 -16.10
C ILE A 8 -21.08 -0.09 -15.83
N ALA A 9 -21.80 0.32 -14.79
CA ALA A 9 -21.93 1.73 -14.41
C ALA A 9 -20.58 2.34 -13.99
N LEU A 10 -19.76 1.60 -13.24
CA LEU A 10 -18.40 2.00 -12.86
C LEU A 10 -17.49 2.11 -14.09
N ALA A 11 -17.53 1.14 -14.99
CA ALA A 11 -16.79 1.16 -16.25
C ALA A 11 -17.25 2.30 -17.17
N ALA A 12 -18.56 2.56 -17.27
CA ALA A 12 -19.12 3.65 -18.03
C ALA A 12 -18.76 5.03 -17.42
N SER A 13 -18.77 5.16 -16.10
CA SER A 13 -18.33 6.40 -15.43
C SER A 13 -16.84 6.66 -15.65
N LEU A 14 -15.99 5.66 -15.59
CA LEU A 14 -14.56 5.75 -15.91
C LEU A 14 -14.33 6.14 -17.39
N ALA A 15 -15.17 5.67 -18.31
CA ALA A 15 -15.08 6.02 -19.73
C ALA A 15 -15.52 7.47 -20.05
N LEU A 16 -16.37 8.07 -19.23
CA LEU A 16 -16.84 9.46 -19.40
C LEU A 16 -15.79 10.50 -18.97
N PHE A 17 -14.78 10.12 -18.18
CA PHE A 17 -13.68 11.00 -17.76
C PHE A 17 -12.52 11.09 -18.77
N THR A 18 -12.66 10.54 -19.98
CA THR A 18 -11.67 10.69 -21.05
C THR A 18 -11.69 12.08 -21.68
N GLY A 19 -11.68 13.13 -20.88
CA GLY A 19 -11.39 14.48 -21.32
C GLY A 19 -9.99 14.54 -21.94
N ARG A 20 -9.85 15.19 -23.10
CA ARG A 20 -8.58 15.41 -23.80
C ARG A 20 -7.66 16.30 -22.98
N ALA A 21 -7.04 15.76 -21.93
CA ALA A 21 -5.97 16.44 -21.24
C ALA A 21 -4.64 16.01 -21.90
N ASN A 22 -4.08 16.86 -22.75
CA ASN A 22 -2.70 16.74 -23.23
C ASN A 22 -1.71 17.23 -22.17
N ALA A 23 -1.99 17.04 -20.89
CA ALA A 23 -1.06 17.39 -19.83
C ALA A 23 0.16 16.48 -19.91
N GLN A 24 1.34 17.06 -19.88
CA GLN A 24 2.58 16.31 -19.73
C GLN A 24 2.60 15.70 -18.33
N ARG A 25 2.52 14.37 -18.24
CA ARG A 25 2.49 13.62 -16.98
C ARG A 25 3.85 13.03 -16.68
N CYS A 26 4.12 12.80 -15.38
CA CYS A 26 5.39 12.25 -14.91
C CYS A 26 6.63 13.06 -15.33
N LEU A 27 6.51 14.40 -15.28
CA LEU A 27 7.63 15.28 -15.56
C LEU A 27 8.70 15.20 -14.47
N PRO A 28 9.98 15.38 -14.81
CA PRO A 28 11.04 15.45 -13.82
C PRO A 28 10.77 16.55 -12.78
N GLY A 29 10.89 16.20 -11.50
CA GLY A 29 10.62 17.11 -10.38
C GLY A 29 9.15 17.22 -9.99
N MET A 30 8.22 16.68 -10.78
CA MET A 30 6.80 16.62 -10.41
C MET A 30 6.63 15.79 -9.13
N GLN A 31 5.83 16.30 -8.20
CA GLN A 31 5.59 15.67 -6.92
C GLN A 31 4.12 15.31 -6.75
N GLY A 32 3.87 14.24 -6.01
CA GLY A 32 2.51 13.80 -5.68
C GLY A 32 2.44 13.19 -4.29
N ILE A 33 1.31 13.41 -3.63
CA ILE A 33 0.97 12.74 -2.38
C ILE A 33 0.09 11.53 -2.71
N GLU A 34 0.53 10.36 -2.27
CA GLU A 34 -0.18 9.09 -2.42
C GLU A 34 -0.81 8.70 -1.08
N VAL A 35 -2.09 8.33 -1.10
CA VAL A 35 -2.76 7.71 0.05
C VAL A 35 -3.23 6.35 -0.41
N LYS A 36 -2.82 5.30 0.31
CA LYS A 36 -3.07 3.90 -0.05
C LYS A 36 -3.75 3.18 1.11
N ALA A 37 -4.65 2.27 0.77
CA ALA A 37 -5.21 1.28 1.67
C ALA A 37 -4.95 -0.11 1.08
N ALA A 38 -4.53 -1.07 1.88
CA ALA A 38 -4.23 -2.41 1.41
C ALA A 38 -4.73 -3.48 2.37
N MET A 39 -4.98 -4.66 1.80
CA MET A 39 -5.20 -5.90 2.53
C MET A 39 -3.91 -6.70 2.55
N THR A 40 -3.57 -7.26 3.69
CA THR A 40 -2.34 -8.02 3.92
C THR A 40 -2.69 -9.47 4.22
N ASP A 41 -1.97 -10.40 3.58
CA ASP A 41 -2.07 -11.86 3.76
C ASP A 41 -3.45 -12.46 3.46
N GLY A 42 -4.25 -11.84 2.59
CA GLY A 42 -5.46 -12.41 2.03
C GLY A 42 -6.59 -11.43 1.78
N PHE A 43 -7.52 -11.81 0.89
CA PHE A 43 -8.72 -11.05 0.53
C PHE A 43 -9.91 -11.23 1.49
N ARG A 44 -9.72 -11.92 2.62
CA ARG A 44 -10.80 -12.19 3.56
C ARG A 44 -10.91 -11.08 4.60
N MET A 45 -11.87 -10.18 4.42
CA MET A 45 -12.23 -9.17 5.44
C MET A 45 -12.75 -9.78 6.76
N SER A 46 -13.04 -11.08 6.78
CA SER A 46 -13.59 -11.80 7.92
C SER A 46 -12.76 -13.04 8.31
N GLY A 47 -11.54 -13.19 7.84
CA GLY A 47 -10.65 -14.32 8.19
C GLY A 47 -9.83 -14.03 9.45
N ASN A 48 -9.42 -15.09 10.15
CA ASN A 48 -8.64 -14.99 11.39
C ASN A 48 -7.19 -14.50 11.16
N ASP A 49 -6.70 -14.46 9.91
CA ASP A 49 -5.29 -14.20 9.58
C ASP A 49 -5.04 -12.96 8.68
N GLY A 50 -6.09 -12.27 8.25
CA GLY A 50 -5.97 -11.10 7.38
C GLY A 50 -5.70 -9.81 8.14
N GLY A 51 -4.81 -8.96 7.59
CA GLY A 51 -4.54 -7.61 8.07
C GLY A 51 -5.01 -6.55 7.08
N HIS A 52 -5.04 -5.33 7.54
CA HIS A 52 -5.24 -4.16 6.69
C HIS A 52 -4.19 -3.10 7.00
N SER A 53 -3.83 -2.32 5.98
CA SER A 53 -2.87 -1.24 6.15
C SER A 53 -3.35 0.04 5.49
N PHE A 54 -2.86 1.15 6.03
CA PHE A 54 -3.06 2.50 5.52
C PHE A 54 -1.72 3.19 5.43
N GLY A 55 -1.41 3.80 4.30
CA GLY A 55 -0.14 4.47 4.08
C GLY A 55 -0.30 5.80 3.38
N ALA A 56 0.64 6.70 3.66
CA ALA A 56 0.80 7.97 2.96
C ALA A 56 2.24 8.13 2.51
N LEU A 57 2.45 8.45 1.23
CA LEU A 57 3.76 8.61 0.63
C LEU A 57 3.84 9.89 -0.20
N LEU A 58 4.99 10.52 -0.18
CA LEU A 58 5.39 11.55 -1.13
C LEU A 58 6.15 10.88 -2.27
N SER A 59 5.72 11.10 -3.51
CA SER A 59 6.42 10.62 -4.70
C SER A 59 7.00 11.78 -5.50
N THR A 60 8.20 11.61 -6.03
CA THR A 60 8.89 12.59 -6.88
C THR A 60 9.37 11.91 -8.14
N TYR A 61 8.94 12.41 -9.31
CA TYR A 61 9.31 11.84 -10.59
C TYR A 61 10.69 12.30 -11.06
N THR A 62 11.41 11.40 -11.71
CA THR A 62 12.75 11.62 -12.29
C THR A 62 12.69 11.79 -13.82
N LYS A 63 13.85 12.10 -14.45
CA LYS A 63 13.94 12.37 -15.88
C LYS A 63 13.38 11.27 -16.80
N ASN A 64 13.42 10.02 -16.37
CA ASN A 64 12.95 8.89 -17.19
C ASN A 64 11.49 8.49 -16.89
N GLY A 65 10.79 9.31 -16.08
CA GLY A 65 9.45 8.99 -15.58
C GLY A 65 9.46 7.93 -14.48
N ASN A 66 10.62 7.52 -13.97
CA ASN A 66 10.74 6.76 -12.72
C ASN A 66 10.39 7.67 -11.55
N LYS A 67 10.16 7.11 -10.36
CA LYS A 67 9.83 7.90 -9.17
C LYS A 67 10.55 7.41 -7.93
N TRP A 68 10.93 8.35 -7.08
CA TRP A 68 11.24 8.12 -5.67
C TRP A 68 9.95 8.17 -4.86
N SER A 69 9.85 7.37 -3.83
CA SER A 69 8.78 7.43 -2.83
C SER A 69 9.37 7.48 -1.43
N LEU A 70 8.78 8.31 -0.57
CA LEU A 70 9.11 8.39 0.85
C LEU A 70 7.83 8.56 1.65
N GLY A 71 7.65 7.78 2.71
CA GLY A 71 6.44 7.89 3.50
C GLY A 71 6.37 6.93 4.66
N GLY A 72 5.15 6.66 5.11
CA GLY A 72 4.89 5.73 6.20
C GLY A 72 3.61 4.94 5.99
N GLU A 73 3.58 3.80 6.64
CA GLU A 73 2.45 2.87 6.63
C GLU A 73 2.15 2.39 8.05
N TYR A 74 0.88 2.36 8.37
CA TYR A 74 0.31 1.70 9.52
C TYR A 74 -0.36 0.40 9.07
N LEU A 75 0.00 -0.73 9.67
CA LEU A 75 -0.59 -2.03 9.42
C LEU A 75 -1.15 -2.58 10.72
N LEU A 76 -2.37 -3.09 10.68
CA LEU A 76 -3.01 -3.80 11.77
C LEU A 76 -3.38 -5.21 11.32
N LYS A 77 -2.90 -6.20 12.04
CA LYS A 77 -3.20 -7.61 11.83
C LYS A 77 -3.70 -8.21 13.13
N ASN A 78 -4.68 -9.08 13.06
CA ASN A 78 -5.14 -9.85 14.22
C ASN A 78 -4.56 -11.26 14.17
N SER A 79 -3.86 -11.65 15.22
CA SER A 79 -3.36 -13.02 15.39
C SER A 79 -4.32 -13.81 16.28
N PRO A 80 -4.83 -14.96 15.82
CA PRO A 80 -5.75 -15.76 16.63
C PRO A 80 -4.98 -16.44 17.77
N TYR A 81 -5.49 -16.30 18.98
CA TYR A 81 -5.03 -17.01 20.17
C TYR A 81 -6.23 -17.57 20.95
N ASN A 82 -6.42 -18.91 20.93
CA ASN A 82 -7.63 -19.56 21.46
C ASN A 82 -8.91 -18.90 20.88
N ASP A 83 -9.79 -18.38 21.74
CA ASP A 83 -11.03 -17.70 21.35
C ASP A 83 -10.88 -16.17 21.23
N VAL A 84 -9.67 -15.61 21.37
CA VAL A 84 -9.39 -14.18 21.35
C VAL A 84 -8.45 -13.81 20.21
N LYS A 85 -8.58 -12.60 19.69
CA LYS A 85 -7.71 -12.03 18.68
C LYS A 85 -6.74 -11.06 19.33
N ILE A 86 -5.45 -11.31 19.16
CA ILE A 86 -4.38 -10.43 19.64
C ILE A 86 -4.04 -9.46 18.50
N PRO A 87 -4.23 -8.15 18.71
CA PRO A 87 -3.87 -7.16 17.69
C PRO A 87 -2.35 -7.01 17.62
N VAL A 88 -1.82 -7.08 16.41
CA VAL A 88 -0.43 -6.75 16.07
C VAL A 88 -0.46 -5.51 15.19
N ALA A 89 0.09 -4.43 15.69
CA ALA A 89 0.17 -3.16 14.97
C ALA A 89 1.61 -2.87 14.58
N GLN A 90 1.83 -2.46 13.32
CA GLN A 90 3.13 -2.06 12.79
C GLN A 90 3.06 -0.62 12.28
N PHE A 91 4.07 0.18 12.64
CA PHE A 91 4.30 1.52 12.11
C PHE A 91 5.63 1.48 11.37
N THR A 92 5.61 1.62 10.05
CA THR A 92 6.82 1.55 9.22
C THR A 92 7.01 2.82 8.42
N ALA A 93 8.24 3.35 8.44
CA ALA A 93 8.71 4.31 7.46
C ALA A 93 9.24 3.57 6.24
N GLU A 94 9.08 4.16 5.08
CA GLU A 94 9.43 3.58 3.79
C GLU A 94 10.16 4.58 2.91
N GLY A 95 11.23 4.12 2.27
CA GLY A 95 11.90 4.83 1.18
C GLY A 95 12.12 3.90 0.00
N GLY A 96 11.68 4.27 -1.19
CA GLY A 96 11.72 3.40 -2.34
C GLY A 96 12.00 4.09 -3.67
N TYR A 97 12.38 3.28 -4.65
CA TYR A 97 12.55 3.70 -6.04
C TYR A 97 11.73 2.80 -6.96
N HIS A 98 10.95 3.42 -7.85
CA HIS A 98 10.06 2.74 -8.76
C HIS A 98 10.47 3.02 -10.20
N PHE A 99 10.76 1.97 -10.95
CA PHE A 99 11.09 2.00 -12.36
C PHE A 99 9.81 1.97 -13.19
N LYS A 100 9.67 2.89 -14.13
CA LYS A 100 8.60 2.85 -15.11
C LYS A 100 8.84 1.70 -16.08
N VAL A 101 7.98 0.68 -16.04
CA VAL A 101 8.07 -0.51 -16.90
C VAL A 101 7.31 -0.28 -18.20
N LEU A 102 6.06 0.18 -18.08
CA LEU A 102 5.17 0.41 -19.22
C LEU A 102 4.40 1.71 -19.07
N SER A 103 4.04 2.31 -20.19
CA SER A 103 3.04 3.37 -20.27
C SER A 103 2.28 3.25 -21.59
N ASP A 104 0.99 3.58 -21.55
CA ASP A 104 0.19 3.63 -22.77
C ASP A 104 0.57 4.84 -23.64
N ALA A 105 0.18 4.81 -24.93
CA ALA A 105 0.49 5.87 -25.88
C ALA A 105 -0.12 7.24 -25.49
N ARG A 106 -1.24 7.22 -24.76
CA ARG A 106 -1.93 8.44 -24.28
C ARG A 106 -1.39 8.94 -22.94
N LYS A 107 -0.43 8.22 -22.33
CA LYS A 107 0.13 8.50 -21.00
C LYS A 107 -0.93 8.67 -19.91
N ILE A 108 -1.95 7.81 -19.97
CA ILE A 108 -3.01 7.74 -18.97
C ILE A 108 -2.72 6.63 -17.97
N VAL A 109 -2.15 5.52 -18.44
CA VAL A 109 -1.84 4.34 -17.62
C VAL A 109 -0.33 4.15 -17.56
N PHE A 110 0.19 3.97 -16.36
CA PHE A 110 1.59 3.68 -16.10
C PHE A 110 1.72 2.46 -15.20
N LEU A 111 2.68 1.60 -15.51
CA LEU A 111 3.06 0.46 -14.70
C LEU A 111 4.48 0.65 -14.19
N TYR A 112 4.67 0.49 -12.88
CA TYR A 112 5.94 0.61 -12.19
C TYR A 112 6.30 -0.68 -11.49
N ALA A 113 7.58 -1.04 -11.54
CA ALA A 113 8.18 -2.04 -10.64
C ALA A 113 9.08 -1.29 -9.65
N GLY A 114 8.87 -1.49 -8.36
CA GLY A 114 9.55 -0.76 -7.30
C GLY A 114 10.26 -1.67 -6.33
N VAL A 115 11.30 -1.11 -5.71
CA VAL A 115 11.96 -1.68 -4.53
C VAL A 115 12.01 -0.64 -3.44
N SER A 116 11.79 -1.04 -2.19
CA SER A 116 11.82 -0.13 -1.04
C SER A 116 12.49 -0.76 0.17
N ALA A 117 13.09 0.09 0.98
CA ALA A 117 13.55 -0.23 2.32
C ALA A 117 12.51 0.22 3.33
N LEU A 118 12.34 -0.57 4.37
CA LEU A 118 11.37 -0.40 5.44
C LEU A 118 12.09 -0.42 6.77
N ALA A 119 11.69 0.46 7.68
CA ALA A 119 12.11 0.44 9.07
C ALA A 119 10.97 0.92 9.95
N GLY A 120 10.77 0.31 11.10
CA GLY A 120 9.63 0.67 11.92
C GLY A 120 9.59 -0.05 13.25
N TYR A 121 8.40 -0.06 13.82
CA TYR A 121 8.12 -0.60 15.13
C TYR A 121 6.85 -1.45 15.08
N GLU A 122 6.95 -2.64 15.63
CA GLU A 122 5.83 -3.56 15.82
C GLU A 122 5.47 -3.59 17.29
N THR A 123 4.17 -3.50 17.59
CA THR A 123 3.64 -3.69 18.93
C THR A 123 2.57 -4.76 18.93
N VAL A 124 2.67 -5.70 19.87
CA VAL A 124 1.73 -6.78 20.06
C VAL A 124 0.87 -6.45 21.27
N ASN A 125 -0.45 -6.58 21.13
CA ASN A 125 -1.43 -6.31 22.20
C ASN A 125 -1.25 -4.91 22.83
N TRP A 126 -0.84 -3.92 22.05
CA TRP A 126 -0.57 -2.54 22.49
C TRP A 126 0.42 -2.42 23.66
N GLY A 127 1.35 -3.39 23.77
CA GLY A 127 2.36 -3.44 24.83
C GLY A 127 1.91 -4.14 26.11
N ASP A 128 0.65 -4.59 26.20
CA ASP A 128 0.17 -5.37 27.32
C ASP A 128 0.71 -6.81 27.28
N LYS A 129 1.58 -7.12 28.24
CA LYS A 129 2.27 -8.43 28.32
C LYS A 129 1.41 -9.55 28.92
N VAL A 130 0.27 -9.22 29.51
CA VAL A 130 -0.59 -10.20 30.18
C VAL A 130 -1.90 -10.32 29.41
N LEU A 131 -2.20 -11.52 28.97
CA LEU A 131 -3.49 -11.84 28.35
C LEU A 131 -4.56 -12.06 29.41
N TYR A 132 -5.83 -12.03 28.99
CA TYR A 132 -7.01 -12.19 29.86
C TYR A 132 -7.04 -13.51 30.66
N ASP A 133 -6.35 -14.56 30.15
CA ASP A 133 -6.21 -15.89 30.80
C ASP A 133 -4.97 -15.98 31.70
N GLY A 134 -4.23 -14.89 31.89
CA GLY A 134 -3.03 -14.84 32.71
C GLY A 134 -1.77 -15.31 31.98
N ALA A 135 -1.86 -15.73 30.72
CA ALA A 135 -0.70 -16.03 29.88
C ALA A 135 0.12 -14.77 29.62
N ARG A 136 1.44 -14.90 29.59
CA ARG A 136 2.36 -13.79 29.30
C ARG A 136 2.89 -13.89 27.87
N LEU A 137 2.79 -12.79 27.13
CA LEU A 137 3.48 -12.61 25.87
C LEU A 137 4.98 -12.45 26.16
N HIS A 138 5.82 -13.23 25.46
CA HIS A 138 7.27 -13.19 25.65
C HIS A 138 7.90 -11.95 25.01
N ASP A 139 7.47 -11.61 23.80
CA ASP A 139 7.90 -10.43 23.05
C ASP A 139 6.68 -9.60 22.69
N SER A 140 6.60 -8.40 23.26
CA SER A 140 5.44 -7.51 23.03
C SER A 140 5.73 -6.43 22.00
N ASP A 141 7.00 -6.06 21.84
CA ASP A 141 7.40 -4.92 21.02
C ASP A 141 8.77 -5.19 20.39
N ALA A 142 8.89 -4.92 19.09
CA ALA A 142 10.12 -5.11 18.34
C ALA A 142 10.36 -3.98 17.34
N PHE A 143 11.63 -3.62 17.15
CA PHE A 143 12.04 -2.83 16.01
C PHE A 143 12.11 -3.75 14.79
N VAL A 144 11.39 -3.40 13.70
CA VAL A 144 11.35 -4.18 12.47
C VAL A 144 12.01 -3.42 11.35
N TYR A 145 12.76 -4.13 10.51
CA TYR A 145 13.36 -3.58 9.31
C TYR A 145 13.28 -4.58 8.16
N GLY A 146 13.39 -4.08 6.95
CA GLY A 146 13.31 -4.97 5.80
C GLY A 146 13.22 -4.26 4.48
N GLY A 147 12.66 -4.97 3.52
CA GLY A 147 12.45 -4.46 2.18
C GLY A 147 11.13 -4.92 1.59
N ALA A 148 10.74 -4.27 0.50
CA ALA A 148 9.59 -4.70 -0.28
C ALA A 148 9.87 -4.58 -1.78
N VAL A 149 9.21 -5.45 -2.53
CA VAL A 149 9.08 -5.36 -3.99
C VAL A 149 7.64 -5.02 -4.30
N THR A 150 7.41 -4.06 -5.17
CA THR A 150 6.08 -3.54 -5.47
C THR A 150 5.85 -3.48 -6.97
N LEU A 151 4.67 -3.87 -7.41
CA LEU A 151 4.15 -3.61 -8.74
C LEU A 151 3.00 -2.62 -8.58
N ASP A 152 3.17 -1.39 -9.08
CA ASP A 152 2.18 -0.32 -9.00
C ASP A 152 1.61 -0.02 -10.37
N MET A 153 0.30 0.13 -10.45
CA MET A 153 -0.40 0.67 -11.61
C MET A 153 -0.99 2.03 -11.25
N GLU A 154 -0.69 3.05 -12.06
CA GLU A 154 -1.23 4.40 -11.94
C GLU A 154 -2.14 4.70 -13.13
N VAL A 155 -3.38 5.09 -12.86
CA VAL A 155 -4.36 5.49 -13.88
C VAL A 155 -4.78 6.93 -13.64
N TYR A 156 -4.37 7.84 -14.49
CA TYR A 156 -4.73 9.25 -14.40
C TYR A 156 -6.18 9.47 -14.86
N VAL A 157 -7.02 9.89 -13.92
CA VAL A 157 -8.44 10.25 -14.17
C VAL A 157 -8.62 11.74 -14.41
N ALA A 158 -7.66 12.55 -13.93
CA ALA A 158 -7.55 13.99 -14.20
C ALA A 158 -6.07 14.40 -14.22
N ASP A 159 -5.77 15.66 -14.57
CA ASP A 159 -4.39 16.13 -14.67
C ASP A 159 -3.61 16.05 -13.36
N ARG A 160 -4.31 16.20 -12.24
CA ARG A 160 -3.74 16.16 -10.89
C ARG A 160 -4.18 14.98 -10.04
N LEU A 161 -4.98 14.07 -10.59
CA LEU A 161 -5.53 12.95 -9.85
C LEU A 161 -5.28 11.64 -10.58
N ALA A 162 -4.62 10.72 -9.91
CA ALA A 162 -4.46 9.35 -10.37
C ALA A 162 -5.02 8.34 -9.36
N LEU A 163 -5.62 7.27 -9.88
CA LEU A 163 -5.96 6.09 -9.12
C LEU A 163 -4.76 5.14 -9.11
N LEU A 164 -4.55 4.51 -7.98
CA LEU A 164 -3.46 3.56 -7.75
C LEU A 164 -4.01 2.17 -7.49
N ALA A 165 -3.36 1.16 -8.05
CA ALA A 165 -3.51 -0.23 -7.65
C ALA A 165 -2.12 -0.82 -7.45
N SER A 166 -1.90 -1.56 -6.36
CA SER A 166 -0.59 -2.10 -6.02
C SER A 166 -0.66 -3.56 -5.59
N LEU A 167 0.34 -4.30 -6.03
CA LEU A 167 0.69 -5.62 -5.53
C LEU A 167 2.07 -5.52 -4.92
N ARG A 168 2.23 -5.91 -3.66
CA ARG A 168 3.46 -5.74 -2.92
C ARG A 168 3.78 -6.97 -2.10
N GLU A 169 5.05 -7.36 -2.13
CA GLU A 169 5.61 -8.39 -1.27
C GLU A 169 6.61 -7.73 -0.32
N ARG A 170 6.37 -7.84 0.98
CA ARG A 170 7.23 -7.29 2.05
C ARG A 170 7.99 -8.43 2.71
N CYS A 171 9.27 -8.20 2.96
CA CYS A 171 10.12 -9.07 3.76
C CYS A 171 10.63 -8.26 4.96
N LEU A 172 10.18 -8.61 6.16
CA LEU A 172 10.58 -7.96 7.41
C LEU A 172 11.36 -8.93 8.30
N TRP A 173 12.35 -8.40 9.00
CA TRP A 173 13.15 -9.11 10.00
C TRP A 173 12.89 -8.54 11.39
N GLU A 174 13.10 -9.37 12.41
CA GLU A 174 12.98 -9.08 13.85
C GLU A 174 11.55 -8.82 14.37
N GLY A 175 10.50 -9.09 13.60
CA GLY A 175 9.13 -9.15 14.10
C GLY A 175 8.71 -10.56 14.50
N ASP A 176 7.69 -10.67 15.34
CA ASP A 176 7.11 -11.97 15.77
C ASP A 176 6.21 -12.59 14.69
N THR A 177 5.91 -11.83 13.66
CA THR A 177 5.10 -12.23 12.51
C THR A 177 5.92 -12.89 11.40
N ARG A 178 5.23 -13.58 10.47
CA ARG A 178 5.86 -14.18 9.27
C ARG A 178 6.73 -13.14 8.56
N LYS A 179 7.89 -13.59 8.06
CA LYS A 179 8.86 -12.72 7.37
C LYS A 179 8.34 -12.14 6.04
N LEU A 180 7.40 -12.84 5.38
CA LEU A 180 6.85 -12.46 4.07
C LEU A 180 5.37 -12.11 4.21
N HIS A 181 5.00 -10.94 3.67
CA HIS A 181 3.63 -10.43 3.65
C HIS A 181 3.27 -9.94 2.27
N THR A 182 2.25 -10.56 1.68
CA THR A 182 1.66 -10.13 0.41
C THR A 182 0.57 -9.10 0.66
N GLN A 183 0.66 -7.94 0.02
CA GLN A 183 -0.32 -6.86 0.13
C GLN A 183 -0.93 -6.55 -1.23
N PHE A 184 -2.26 -6.38 -1.24
CA PHE A 184 -3.02 -5.84 -2.37
C PHE A 184 -3.62 -4.52 -1.95
N GLY A 185 -3.23 -3.45 -2.63
CA GLY A 185 -3.62 -2.09 -2.28
C GLY A 185 -4.32 -1.36 -3.41
N ILE A 186 -5.15 -0.42 -3.00
CA ILE A 186 -5.72 0.62 -3.84
C ILE A 186 -5.42 1.97 -3.21
N GLY A 187 -5.40 3.01 -4.02
CA GLY A 187 -5.11 4.35 -3.51
C GLY A 187 -5.44 5.44 -4.49
N ILE A 188 -5.15 6.64 -4.04
CA ILE A 188 -5.24 7.86 -4.84
C ILE A 188 -3.94 8.65 -4.72
N LYS A 189 -3.59 9.33 -5.81
CA LYS A 189 -2.45 10.24 -5.86
C LYS A 189 -2.93 11.61 -6.29
N PHE A 190 -2.53 12.61 -5.54
CA PHE A 190 -2.70 14.02 -5.89
C PHE A 190 -1.36 14.62 -6.30
N ILE A 191 -1.31 15.17 -7.50
CA ILE A 191 -0.13 15.91 -8.00
C ILE A 191 -0.20 17.34 -7.44
N ILE A 192 0.87 17.74 -6.75
CA ILE A 192 0.95 19.02 -6.03
C ILE A 192 1.73 20.10 -6.77
N ASN A 193 2.57 19.73 -7.74
CA ASN A 193 3.28 20.68 -8.60
C ASN A 193 3.53 20.12 -10.01
#